data_0ab082023478dd818cc06951b2716b51
#
_entry.id   0ab082023478dd818cc06951b2716b51
#
_cell.length_a   1.000
_cell.length_b   1.000
_cell.length_c   1.000
_cell.angle_alpha   90.00
_cell.angle_beta   90.00
_cell.angle_gamma   90.00
#
_symmetry.space_group_name_H-M   'P 1'
#
loop_
_entity.id
_entity.type
_entity.pdbx_description
1 polymer ?
#
loop_
_entity_poly.entity_id
_entity_poly.type
_entity_poly.pdbx_seq_one_letter_code
_entity_poly.pdbx_strand_id
1 'polypeptide(L)'
;MVADASKGFTFQTYADDDPAAKPDVASDTEMAGFDALLGTTVIVVAHPDDEVIGFGALMQQMRKPVVVFATDGAPHDPYFWKDYGSRDAYAEVRRQEARAALAIAGAEPVFLSDHVAGGIADQELFRRLPQAAEACAKLISEIRPQALLTLSYEGGHPDHDSACFVSVVIGRQTAIPVWEAPLYHRDPDGKGAVQKFHQRSGEEVELKVEAEAMRKKVEMFHTYKSQNLVLDGFRPEIETFRPMANYDFTRRPMPWKLNYELWQWKMSGDEVAQAFADYLHSTELSGEEQRA
;
A
#
# COMPACT_ATOMS: atom_id res chain seq x y z
N MET A 1 10.39 -14.22 -26.49
CA MET A 1 11.58 -13.84 -25.70
C MET A 1 11.01 -13.35 -24.37
N VAL A 2 11.13 -14.15 -23.33
CA VAL A 2 10.69 -13.78 -21.97
C VAL A 2 11.73 -12.77 -21.48
N ALA A 3 11.29 -11.56 -21.17
CA ALA A 3 12.16 -10.55 -20.57
C ALA A 3 12.62 -11.09 -19.20
N ASP A 4 13.93 -11.12 -19.01
CA ASP A 4 14.57 -11.54 -17.77
C ASP A 4 14.27 -10.49 -16.68
N ALA A 5 13.26 -10.77 -15.86
CA ALA A 5 12.81 -9.88 -14.77
C ALA A 5 13.90 -9.71 -13.67
N SER A 6 14.96 -10.52 -13.68
CA SER A 6 16.08 -10.40 -12.74
C SER A 6 16.96 -9.18 -13.00
N LYS A 7 16.79 -8.47 -14.12
CA LYS A 7 17.58 -7.30 -14.51
C LYS A 7 16.97 -5.94 -14.12
N GLY A 8 15.88 -5.91 -13.36
CA GLY A 8 15.09 -4.69 -13.12
C GLY A 8 15.31 -3.95 -11.81
N PHE A 9 15.89 -4.55 -10.81
CA PHE A 9 15.96 -3.95 -9.46
C PHE A 9 17.36 -3.41 -9.14
N THR A 10 17.78 -2.35 -9.81
CA THR A 10 18.80 -1.46 -9.28
C THR A 10 18.11 -0.22 -8.72
N PHE A 11 17.72 -0.29 -7.45
CA PHE A 11 17.26 0.89 -6.73
C PHE A 11 18.50 1.71 -6.34
N GLN A 12 18.57 2.94 -6.85
CA GLN A 12 19.59 3.88 -6.43
C GLN A 12 19.03 4.66 -5.24
N THR A 13 19.56 4.41 -4.04
CA THR A 13 19.25 5.19 -2.85
C THR A 13 19.80 6.59 -3.03
N TYR A 14 18.94 7.59 -3.01
CA TYR A 14 19.34 8.98 -2.97
C TYR A 14 19.57 9.38 -1.51
N ALA A 15 20.81 9.72 -1.20
CA ALA A 15 21.11 10.59 -0.09
C ALA A 15 21.08 12.02 -0.67
N ASP A 16 19.99 12.73 -0.48
CA ASP A 16 19.95 14.17 -0.66
C ASP A 16 19.95 14.80 0.72
N ASP A 17 21.14 15.15 1.15
CA ASP A 17 21.35 16.10 2.22
C ASP A 17 21.05 17.51 1.68
N ASP A 18 19.82 17.98 1.87
CA ASP A 18 19.54 19.42 1.89
C ASP A 18 19.46 19.88 3.36
N PRO A 19 20.49 20.56 3.89
CA PRO A 19 20.54 20.96 5.29
C PRO A 19 19.63 22.15 5.62
N ALA A 20 18.76 22.62 4.72
CA ALA A 20 18.00 23.86 4.89
C ALA A 20 16.53 23.67 5.30
N ALA A 21 15.97 22.47 5.30
CA ALA A 21 14.61 22.22 5.78
C ALA A 21 14.59 21.97 7.28
N LYS A 22 14.35 23.01 8.09
CA LYS A 22 13.97 22.84 9.49
C LYS A 22 12.55 22.26 9.54
N PRO A 23 12.29 21.23 10.37
CA PRO A 23 10.93 20.78 10.59
C PRO A 23 10.18 21.89 11.34
N ASP A 24 9.11 22.40 10.71
CA ASP A 24 8.13 23.21 11.41
C ASP A 24 7.43 22.33 12.45
N VAL A 25 7.16 22.89 13.62
CA VAL A 25 6.42 22.19 14.69
C VAL A 25 4.99 21.98 14.19
N ALA A 26 4.55 20.71 14.12
CA ALA A 26 3.20 20.35 13.69
C ALA A 26 2.11 21.16 14.43
N SER A 27 1.07 21.57 13.74
CA SER A 27 -0.06 22.29 14.30
C SER A 27 -0.93 21.38 15.20
N ASP A 28 -1.72 21.95 16.12
CA ASP A 28 -2.61 21.19 17.03
C ASP A 28 -3.60 20.29 16.26
N THR A 29 -3.99 20.66 15.04
CA THR A 29 -4.89 19.88 14.19
C THR A 29 -4.18 18.68 13.56
N GLU A 30 -2.92 18.83 13.17
CA GLU A 30 -2.07 17.73 12.66
C GLU A 30 -1.79 16.71 13.77
N MET A 31 -1.54 17.17 14.98
CA MET A 31 -1.37 16.32 16.16
C MET A 31 -2.62 15.49 16.47
N ALA A 32 -3.81 16.08 16.39
CA ALA A 32 -5.08 15.35 16.62
C ALA A 32 -5.32 14.26 15.57
N GLY A 33 -4.97 14.49 14.30
CA GLY A 33 -5.03 13.48 13.24
C GLY A 33 -4.06 12.34 13.46
N PHE A 34 -2.85 12.63 13.94
CA PHE A 34 -1.84 11.63 14.26
C PHE A 34 -2.24 10.77 15.46
N ASP A 35 -2.84 11.35 16.48
CA ASP A 35 -3.35 10.60 17.64
C ASP A 35 -4.41 9.56 17.24
N ALA A 36 -5.28 9.87 16.26
CA ALA A 36 -6.23 8.91 15.72
C ALA A 36 -5.53 7.72 15.05
N LEU A 37 -4.41 7.98 14.35
CA LEU A 37 -3.60 6.94 13.71
C LEU A 37 -2.96 5.98 14.74
N LEU A 38 -2.63 6.45 15.94
CA LEU A 38 -2.12 5.60 17.02
C LEU A 38 -3.19 4.79 17.76
N GLY A 39 -4.47 4.99 17.42
CA GLY A 39 -5.61 4.28 17.99
C GLY A 39 -5.87 2.90 17.41
N THR A 40 -7.14 2.60 17.14
CA THR A 40 -7.56 1.46 16.33
C THR A 40 -7.45 1.88 14.87
N THR A 41 -6.52 1.32 14.13
CA THR A 41 -6.24 1.70 12.74
C THR A 41 -6.32 0.49 11.83
N VAL A 42 -7.02 0.65 10.71
CA VAL A 42 -6.97 -0.33 9.61
C VAL A 42 -5.94 0.14 8.59
N ILE A 43 -4.97 -0.70 8.35
CA ILE A 43 -3.90 -0.51 7.36
C ILE A 43 -4.26 -1.35 6.15
N VAL A 44 -4.56 -0.71 5.02
CA VAL A 44 -4.90 -1.39 3.77
C VAL A 44 -3.68 -1.37 2.86
N VAL A 45 -3.10 -2.53 2.61
CA VAL A 45 -1.97 -2.71 1.71
C VAL A 45 -2.32 -3.70 0.60
N ALA A 46 -1.56 -3.69 -0.47
CA ALA A 46 -1.80 -4.57 -1.61
C ALA A 46 -1.35 -6.00 -1.33
N HIS A 47 -0.10 -6.17 -0.89
CA HIS A 47 0.57 -7.47 -0.79
C HIS A 47 1.13 -7.72 0.60
N PRO A 48 1.28 -9.00 0.99
CA PRO A 48 2.07 -9.37 2.16
C PRO A 48 3.55 -9.00 1.96
N ASP A 49 4.03 -8.00 2.66
CA ASP A 49 5.35 -7.36 2.76
C ASP A 49 5.28 -5.82 2.73
N ASP A 50 4.28 -5.22 2.08
CA ASP A 50 4.11 -3.77 1.99
C ASP A 50 4.03 -3.12 3.39
N GLU A 51 3.35 -3.79 4.33
CA GLU A 51 3.11 -3.27 5.68
C GLU A 51 4.41 -3.14 6.49
N VAL A 52 5.37 -4.06 6.29
CA VAL A 52 6.66 -3.96 7.00
C VAL A 52 7.52 -2.86 6.42
N ILE A 53 7.41 -2.59 5.11
CA ILE A 53 8.15 -1.54 4.43
C ILE A 53 7.65 -0.16 4.93
N GLY A 54 6.35 0.08 4.78
CA GLY A 54 5.74 1.39 5.03
C GLY A 54 5.50 1.70 6.50
N PHE A 55 5.20 0.68 7.34
CA PHE A 55 4.55 0.88 8.63
C PHE A 55 5.07 -0.02 9.76
N GLY A 56 6.13 -0.78 9.55
CA GLY A 56 6.60 -1.79 10.49
C GLY A 56 6.97 -1.28 11.88
N ALA A 57 7.49 -0.06 12.00
CA ALA A 57 7.75 0.58 13.28
C ALA A 57 6.53 1.32 13.83
N LEU A 58 5.76 1.99 12.95
CA LEU A 58 4.53 2.71 13.34
C LEU A 58 3.49 1.75 13.94
N MET A 59 3.27 0.57 13.34
CA MET A 59 2.33 -0.44 13.86
C MET A 59 2.59 -0.80 15.32
N GLN A 60 3.85 -0.84 15.75
CA GLN A 60 4.23 -1.17 17.13
C GLN A 60 3.80 -0.11 18.15
N GLN A 61 3.46 1.10 17.70
CA GLN A 61 2.98 2.20 18.53
C GLN A 61 1.45 2.30 18.56
N MET A 62 0.76 1.64 17.63
CA MET A 62 -0.69 1.63 17.56
C MET A 62 -1.30 0.76 18.65
N ARG A 63 -2.44 1.19 19.18
CA ARG A 63 -3.16 0.43 20.20
C ARG A 63 -3.77 -0.86 19.65
N LYS A 64 -4.31 -0.83 18.43
CA LYS A 64 -4.90 -1.99 17.75
C LYS A 64 -4.74 -1.83 16.24
N PRO A 65 -3.58 -2.19 15.68
CA PRO A 65 -3.39 -2.23 14.25
C PRO A 65 -4.03 -3.48 13.64
N VAL A 66 -4.81 -3.30 12.57
CA VAL A 66 -5.37 -4.37 11.76
C VAL A 66 -4.89 -4.17 10.33
N VAL A 67 -4.18 -5.14 9.77
CA VAL A 67 -3.65 -5.07 8.41
C VAL A 67 -4.50 -5.88 7.46
N VAL A 68 -5.08 -5.20 6.48
CA VAL A 68 -5.87 -5.80 5.39
C VAL A 68 -4.99 -5.92 4.15
N PHE A 69 -4.68 -7.14 3.76
CA PHE A 69 -4.00 -7.46 2.51
C PHE A 69 -5.06 -7.58 1.40
N ALA A 70 -5.02 -6.67 0.43
CA ALA A 70 -6.05 -6.56 -0.59
C ALA A 70 -5.99 -7.69 -1.63
N THR A 71 -4.81 -8.25 -1.87
CA THR A 71 -4.59 -9.40 -2.77
C THR A 71 -3.94 -10.56 -2.02
N ASP A 72 -3.81 -11.70 -2.69
CA ASP A 72 -3.10 -12.86 -2.15
C ASP A 72 -1.57 -12.80 -2.35
N GLY A 73 -1.08 -11.77 -3.04
CA GLY A 73 0.33 -11.55 -3.33
C GLY A 73 0.96 -12.58 -4.27
N ALA A 74 0.15 -13.34 -4.99
CA ALA A 74 0.61 -14.35 -5.93
C ALA A 74 0.13 -14.01 -7.35
N PRO A 75 1.01 -13.50 -8.24
CA PRO A 75 0.63 -13.19 -9.61
C PRO A 75 0.37 -14.46 -10.43
N HIS A 76 -0.33 -14.30 -11.58
CA HIS A 76 -0.61 -15.41 -12.46
C HIS A 76 0.63 -15.95 -13.19
N ASP A 77 1.70 -15.16 -13.31
CA ASP A 77 2.93 -15.58 -13.98
C ASP A 77 3.66 -16.65 -13.18
N PRO A 78 3.89 -17.88 -13.74
CA PRO A 78 4.58 -18.96 -13.07
C PRO A 78 6.01 -18.63 -12.64
N TYR A 79 6.63 -17.61 -13.20
CA TYR A 79 7.96 -17.17 -12.82
C TYR A 79 8.08 -16.93 -11.31
N PHE A 80 7.06 -16.36 -10.68
CA PHE A 80 7.07 -15.97 -9.27
C PHE A 80 6.92 -17.15 -8.30
N TRP A 81 6.28 -18.23 -8.72
CA TRP A 81 5.94 -19.36 -7.83
C TRP A 81 6.44 -20.72 -8.33
N LYS A 82 7.29 -20.76 -9.38
CA LYS A 82 7.87 -22.01 -9.94
C LYS A 82 8.56 -22.89 -8.90
N ASP A 83 9.18 -22.28 -7.88
CA ASP A 83 9.92 -22.97 -6.83
C ASP A 83 9.03 -23.40 -5.65
N TYR A 84 7.73 -23.05 -5.67
CA TYR A 84 6.73 -23.35 -4.64
C TYR A 84 5.73 -24.42 -5.06
N GLY A 85 5.86 -24.96 -6.25
CA GLY A 85 5.02 -26.05 -6.80
C GLY A 85 3.67 -25.59 -7.37
N SER A 86 3.01 -24.60 -6.80
CA SER A 86 1.79 -23.98 -7.34
C SER A 86 1.63 -22.53 -6.87
N ARG A 87 0.79 -21.79 -7.59
CA ARG A 87 0.41 -20.42 -7.22
C ARG A 87 -0.22 -20.36 -5.82
N ASP A 88 -1.14 -21.29 -5.52
CA ASP A 88 -1.82 -21.34 -4.24
C ASP A 88 -0.88 -21.68 -3.09
N ALA A 89 0.11 -22.57 -3.33
CA ALA A 89 1.14 -22.85 -2.34
C ALA A 89 2.01 -21.62 -2.06
N TYR A 90 2.34 -20.84 -3.07
CA TYR A 90 3.07 -19.60 -2.91
C TYR A 90 2.25 -18.54 -2.15
N ALA A 91 0.98 -18.36 -2.49
CA ALA A 91 0.07 -17.46 -1.77
C ALA A 91 -0.02 -17.84 -0.29
N GLU A 92 -0.10 -19.14 0.03
CA GLU A 92 -0.13 -19.59 1.44
C GLU A 92 1.20 -19.33 2.17
N VAL A 93 2.35 -19.50 1.51
CA VAL A 93 3.65 -19.10 2.09
C VAL A 93 3.65 -17.63 2.44
N ARG A 94 3.23 -16.73 1.53
CA ARG A 94 3.15 -15.29 1.80
C ARG A 94 2.22 -14.95 2.96
N ARG A 95 1.07 -15.65 3.07
CA ARG A 95 0.16 -15.49 4.21
C ARG A 95 0.79 -15.91 5.55
N GLN A 96 1.57 -16.99 5.56
CA GLN A 96 2.26 -17.45 6.77
C GLN A 96 3.35 -16.45 7.18
N GLU A 97 4.11 -15.93 6.23
CA GLU A 97 5.12 -14.90 6.46
C GLU A 97 4.47 -13.62 7.04
N ALA A 98 3.34 -13.16 6.46
CA ALA A 98 2.58 -12.03 6.96
C ALA A 98 2.10 -12.22 8.41
N ARG A 99 1.53 -13.39 8.73
CA ARG A 99 1.12 -13.70 10.10
C ARG A 99 2.30 -13.66 11.07
N ALA A 100 3.45 -14.20 10.66
CA ALA A 100 4.66 -14.18 11.48
C ALA A 100 5.19 -12.76 11.69
N ALA A 101 5.25 -11.94 10.65
CA ALA A 101 5.67 -10.54 10.73
C ALA A 101 4.76 -9.74 11.66
N LEU A 102 3.44 -9.83 11.45
CA LEU A 102 2.47 -9.07 12.22
C LEU A 102 2.39 -9.49 13.69
N ALA A 103 2.67 -10.76 14.01
CA ALA A 103 2.79 -11.21 15.39
C ALA A 103 3.90 -10.48 16.16
N ILE A 104 5.00 -10.12 15.50
CA ILE A 104 6.10 -9.33 16.10
C ILE A 104 5.64 -7.89 16.42
N ALA A 105 4.83 -7.29 15.56
CA ALA A 105 4.28 -5.95 15.76
C ALA A 105 3.06 -5.90 16.70
N GLY A 106 2.44 -7.06 17.01
CA GLY A 106 1.19 -7.12 17.74
C GLY A 106 -0.02 -6.70 16.89
N ALA A 107 0.06 -6.86 15.55
CA ALA A 107 -0.97 -6.50 14.59
C ALA A 107 -1.80 -7.74 14.17
N GLU A 108 -3.06 -7.49 13.76
CA GLU A 108 -3.99 -8.52 13.32
C GLU A 108 -4.03 -8.59 11.78
N PRO A 109 -3.73 -9.73 11.13
CA PRO A 109 -3.84 -9.88 9.68
C PRO A 109 -5.27 -10.22 9.25
N VAL A 110 -5.73 -9.55 8.19
CA VAL A 110 -6.96 -9.87 7.46
C VAL A 110 -6.63 -10.01 5.99
N PHE A 111 -6.99 -11.11 5.37
CA PHE A 111 -6.78 -11.34 3.95
C PHE A 111 -8.09 -11.11 3.20
N LEU A 112 -8.18 -10.04 2.41
CA LEU A 112 -9.40 -9.64 1.73
C LEU A 112 -9.89 -10.71 0.74
N SER A 113 -8.96 -11.49 0.19
CA SER A 113 -9.28 -12.64 -0.68
C SER A 113 -10.16 -13.70 -0.01
N ASP A 114 -10.20 -13.79 1.32
CA ASP A 114 -11.09 -14.69 2.07
C ASP A 114 -12.55 -14.15 2.13
N HIS A 115 -12.73 -12.87 1.85
CA HIS A 115 -14.01 -12.16 1.87
C HIS A 115 -14.56 -11.86 0.48
N VAL A 116 -13.83 -12.20 -0.59
CA VAL A 116 -14.20 -11.99 -1.99
C VAL A 116 -14.27 -13.33 -2.71
N ALA A 117 -15.42 -13.63 -3.30
CA ALA A 117 -15.60 -14.85 -4.06
C ALA A 117 -14.57 -14.96 -5.21
N GLY A 118 -13.83 -16.07 -5.24
CA GLY A 118 -12.75 -16.32 -6.19
C GLY A 118 -11.43 -15.62 -5.85
N GLY A 119 -11.36 -14.92 -4.70
CA GLY A 119 -10.17 -14.21 -4.27
C GLY A 119 -9.80 -13.01 -5.15
N ILE A 120 -8.67 -12.40 -4.86
CA ILE A 120 -8.06 -11.34 -5.68
C ILE A 120 -6.57 -11.70 -5.82
N ALA A 121 -6.15 -12.01 -7.04
CA ALA A 121 -4.76 -12.28 -7.34
C ALA A 121 -3.94 -10.98 -7.38
N ASP A 122 -2.64 -11.09 -7.16
CA ASP A 122 -1.68 -10.02 -7.42
C ASP A 122 -1.80 -9.56 -8.89
N GLN A 123 -1.74 -8.24 -9.12
CA GLN A 123 -1.96 -7.51 -10.39
C GLN A 123 -3.42 -7.47 -10.88
N GLU A 124 -4.40 -7.87 -10.05
CA GLU A 124 -5.80 -7.96 -10.45
C GLU A 124 -6.76 -7.05 -9.65
N LEU A 125 -6.28 -6.32 -8.64
CA LEU A 125 -7.15 -5.56 -7.73
C LEU A 125 -7.99 -4.51 -8.48
N PHE A 126 -7.40 -3.78 -9.46
CA PHE A 126 -8.13 -2.77 -10.24
C PHE A 126 -9.27 -3.35 -11.09
N ARG A 127 -9.25 -4.66 -11.40
CA ARG A 127 -10.35 -5.37 -12.09
C ARG A 127 -11.45 -5.87 -11.15
N ARG A 128 -11.23 -5.77 -9.84
CA ARG A 128 -12.11 -6.32 -8.80
C ARG A 128 -12.55 -5.24 -7.78
N LEU A 129 -12.51 -3.96 -8.18
CA LEU A 129 -12.81 -2.82 -7.30
C LEU A 129 -14.17 -2.91 -6.59
N PRO A 130 -15.28 -3.26 -7.26
CA PRO A 130 -16.58 -3.35 -6.57
C PRO A 130 -16.56 -4.37 -5.43
N GLN A 131 -16.02 -5.57 -5.68
CA GLN A 131 -15.93 -6.64 -4.70
C GLN A 131 -14.97 -6.29 -3.56
N ALA A 132 -13.82 -5.69 -3.89
CA ALA A 132 -12.83 -5.27 -2.91
C ALA A 132 -13.38 -4.15 -2.01
N ALA A 133 -14.01 -3.13 -2.59
CA ALA A 133 -14.59 -2.03 -1.85
C ALA A 133 -15.72 -2.48 -0.93
N GLU A 134 -16.63 -3.35 -1.40
CA GLU A 134 -17.71 -3.92 -0.60
C GLU A 134 -17.17 -4.73 0.59
N ALA A 135 -16.23 -5.66 0.35
CA ALA A 135 -15.63 -6.48 1.39
C ALA A 135 -14.86 -5.63 2.42
N CYS A 136 -14.07 -4.65 1.94
CA CYS A 136 -13.33 -3.76 2.81
C CYS A 136 -14.25 -2.84 3.62
N ALA A 137 -15.31 -2.28 3.04
CA ALA A 137 -16.30 -1.48 3.75
C ALA A 137 -17.00 -2.27 4.86
N LYS A 138 -17.32 -3.54 4.61
CA LYS A 138 -17.88 -4.44 5.63
C LYS A 138 -16.91 -4.63 6.79
N LEU A 139 -15.64 -4.96 6.53
CA LEU A 139 -14.62 -5.10 7.56
C LEU A 139 -14.45 -3.81 8.38
N ILE A 140 -14.42 -2.66 7.73
CA ILE A 140 -14.30 -1.36 8.41
C ILE A 140 -15.49 -1.07 9.28
N SER A 141 -16.72 -1.42 8.85
CA SER A 141 -17.94 -1.27 9.67
C SER A 141 -17.93 -2.15 10.93
N GLU A 142 -17.32 -3.33 10.87
CA GLU A 142 -17.17 -4.26 11.99
C GLU A 142 -16.05 -3.82 12.95
N ILE A 143 -14.89 -3.41 12.42
CA ILE A 143 -13.72 -3.00 13.21
C ILE A 143 -13.92 -1.62 13.83
N ARG A 144 -14.57 -0.70 13.12
CA ARG A 144 -14.80 0.71 13.50
C ARG A 144 -13.49 1.44 13.86
N PRO A 145 -12.54 1.55 12.91
CA PRO A 145 -11.27 2.19 13.16
C PRO A 145 -11.42 3.72 13.34
N GLN A 146 -10.43 4.32 13.97
CA GLN A 146 -10.30 5.76 14.13
C GLN A 146 -9.58 6.41 12.94
N ALA A 147 -8.77 5.64 12.22
CA ALA A 147 -8.08 6.06 11.02
C ALA A 147 -7.90 4.89 10.04
N LEU A 148 -7.75 5.22 8.77
CA LEU A 148 -7.24 4.33 7.73
C LEU A 148 -5.82 4.75 7.37
N LEU A 149 -4.97 3.78 7.06
CA LEU A 149 -3.63 4.01 6.57
C LEU A 149 -3.42 3.14 5.33
N THR A 150 -2.84 3.68 4.27
CA THR A 150 -2.67 2.96 3.00
C THR A 150 -1.43 3.44 2.26
N LEU A 151 -1.24 2.95 1.04
CA LEU A 151 -0.16 3.33 0.15
C LEU A 151 -0.52 4.59 -0.64
N SER A 152 0.47 5.32 -1.16
CA SER A 152 0.21 6.49 -1.99
C SER A 152 -0.15 6.10 -3.45
N TYR A 153 -0.83 7.01 -4.15
CA TYR A 153 -1.13 6.89 -5.57
C TYR A 153 0.08 7.33 -6.40
N GLU A 154 0.97 6.40 -6.72
CA GLU A 154 2.29 6.75 -7.23
C GLU A 154 2.77 5.92 -8.45
N GLY A 155 1.96 4.97 -8.95
CA GLY A 155 2.30 4.21 -10.17
C GLY A 155 3.45 3.21 -10.00
N GLY A 156 3.72 2.81 -8.77
CA GLY A 156 4.69 1.76 -8.46
C GLY A 156 4.17 0.39 -8.84
N HIS A 157 2.94 0.08 -8.40
CA HIS A 157 2.23 -1.17 -8.66
C HIS A 157 0.73 -0.89 -8.86
N PRO A 158 0.02 -1.55 -9.78
CA PRO A 158 -1.40 -1.29 -10.01
C PRO A 158 -2.27 -1.62 -8.78
N ASP A 159 -1.88 -2.60 -7.98
CA ASP A 159 -2.61 -2.95 -6.76
C ASP A 159 -2.33 -1.97 -5.61
N HIS A 160 -1.14 -1.34 -5.55
CA HIS A 160 -0.88 -0.23 -4.61
C HIS A 160 -1.80 0.94 -4.91
N ASP A 161 -1.87 1.35 -6.18
CA ASP A 161 -2.75 2.39 -6.66
C ASP A 161 -4.22 2.07 -6.36
N SER A 162 -4.61 0.79 -6.51
CA SER A 162 -5.97 0.32 -6.23
C SER A 162 -6.29 0.25 -4.72
N ALA A 163 -5.34 -0.15 -3.88
CA ALA A 163 -5.50 -0.14 -2.43
C ALA A 163 -5.68 1.29 -1.90
N CYS A 164 -4.90 2.24 -2.45
CA CYS A 164 -5.07 3.67 -2.22
C CYS A 164 -6.48 4.13 -2.58
N PHE A 165 -6.93 3.84 -3.81
CA PHE A 165 -8.25 4.19 -4.31
C PHE A 165 -9.38 3.66 -3.42
N VAL A 166 -9.36 2.36 -3.10
CA VAL A 166 -10.37 1.72 -2.23
C VAL A 166 -10.41 2.38 -0.86
N SER A 167 -9.25 2.67 -0.27
CA SER A 167 -9.16 3.33 1.04
C SER A 167 -9.75 4.73 1.03
N VAL A 168 -9.49 5.51 -0.04
CA VAL A 168 -10.05 6.85 -0.21
C VAL A 168 -11.57 6.81 -0.39
N VAL A 169 -12.08 5.89 -1.22
CA VAL A 169 -13.53 5.71 -1.40
C VAL A 169 -14.21 5.42 -0.05
N ILE A 170 -13.67 4.50 0.72
CA ILE A 170 -14.23 4.14 2.03
C ILE A 170 -14.11 5.28 3.04
N GLY A 171 -12.95 5.95 3.09
CA GLY A 171 -12.74 7.10 3.95
C GLY A 171 -13.77 8.22 3.69
N ARG A 172 -14.06 8.50 2.41
CA ARG A 172 -15.11 9.47 2.02
C ARG A 172 -16.51 9.02 2.44
N GLN A 173 -16.84 7.74 2.30
CA GLN A 173 -18.16 7.21 2.67
C GLN A 173 -18.38 7.19 4.19
N THR A 174 -17.32 6.97 4.97
CA THR A 174 -17.40 6.79 6.41
C THR A 174 -16.96 8.00 7.23
N ALA A 175 -16.42 9.04 6.58
CA ALA A 175 -15.78 10.19 7.21
C ALA A 175 -14.59 9.80 8.14
N ILE A 176 -13.99 8.64 7.93
CA ILE A 176 -12.79 8.21 8.64
C ILE A 176 -11.57 8.87 7.97
N PRO A 177 -10.66 9.51 8.71
CA PRO A 177 -9.45 10.09 8.14
C PRO A 177 -8.56 9.01 7.53
N VAL A 178 -8.02 9.29 6.34
CA VAL A 178 -7.12 8.41 5.60
C VAL A 178 -5.73 9.03 5.59
N TRP A 179 -4.73 8.21 5.85
CA TRP A 179 -3.31 8.53 5.76
C TRP A 179 -2.65 7.67 4.69
N GLU A 180 -1.56 8.16 4.14
CA GLU A 180 -0.80 7.47 3.09
C GLU A 180 0.69 7.43 3.37
N ALA A 181 1.36 6.38 2.86
CA ALA A 181 2.81 6.30 2.81
C ALA A 181 3.31 5.90 1.41
N PRO A 182 4.47 6.40 0.97
CA PRO A 182 5.07 6.02 -0.29
C PRO A 182 5.82 4.70 -0.15
N LEU A 183 5.78 3.85 -1.17
CA LEU A 183 6.66 2.69 -1.25
C LEU A 183 7.69 2.82 -2.36
N TYR A 184 7.25 2.94 -3.61
CA TYR A 184 8.16 3.13 -4.75
C TYR A 184 7.45 3.62 -6.01
N HIS A 185 8.13 4.43 -6.77
CA HIS A 185 7.67 4.94 -8.07
C HIS A 185 8.85 5.18 -9.02
N ARG A 186 8.57 5.71 -10.19
CA ARG A 186 9.59 6.21 -11.13
C ARG A 186 9.56 7.73 -11.18
N ASP A 187 10.76 8.30 -11.20
CA ASP A 187 10.96 9.70 -11.49
C ASP A 187 10.87 10.00 -12.99
N PRO A 188 10.74 11.28 -13.41
CA PRO A 188 10.66 11.65 -14.81
C PRO A 188 11.84 11.16 -15.67
N ASP A 189 13.01 10.99 -15.09
CA ASP A 189 14.23 10.49 -15.74
C ASP A 189 14.29 8.94 -15.79
N GLY A 190 13.24 8.25 -15.30
CA GLY A 190 13.10 6.81 -15.30
C GLY A 190 13.84 6.10 -14.17
N LYS A 191 14.46 6.83 -13.23
CA LYS A 191 15.06 6.23 -12.04
C LYS A 191 14.00 5.80 -11.04
N GLY A 192 14.28 4.75 -10.27
CA GLY A 192 13.42 4.32 -9.17
C GLY A 192 13.62 5.21 -7.95
N ALA A 193 12.51 5.65 -7.35
CA ALA A 193 12.47 6.25 -6.04
C ALA A 193 11.77 5.28 -5.07
N VAL A 194 12.28 5.14 -3.85
CA VAL A 194 11.72 4.27 -2.81
C VAL A 194 11.49 5.06 -1.54
N GLN A 195 10.37 4.80 -0.85
CA GLN A 195 10.00 5.37 0.44
C GLN A 195 10.04 6.92 0.47
N LYS A 196 9.75 7.54 -0.67
CA LYS A 196 9.70 9.00 -0.84
C LYS A 196 8.45 9.37 -1.62
N PHE A 197 7.71 10.37 -1.16
CA PHE A 197 6.62 10.94 -1.96
C PHE A 197 7.15 11.61 -3.23
N HIS A 198 6.44 11.41 -4.33
CA HIS A 198 6.77 12.09 -5.60
C HIS A 198 6.70 13.62 -5.46
N GLN A 199 5.69 14.12 -4.78
CA GLN A 199 5.53 15.55 -4.46
C GLN A 199 5.35 15.71 -2.96
N ARG A 200 6.16 16.58 -2.36
CA ARG A 200 6.01 16.95 -0.95
C ARG A 200 4.87 17.94 -0.79
N SER A 201 4.04 17.76 0.23
CA SER A 201 2.97 18.69 0.62
C SER A 201 3.39 19.62 1.74
N GLY A 202 4.43 19.26 2.49
CA GLY A 202 4.83 19.90 3.73
C GLY A 202 4.14 19.31 4.98
N GLU A 203 3.24 18.34 4.79
CA GLU A 203 2.51 17.65 5.86
C GLU A 203 3.11 16.26 6.16
N GLU A 204 4.27 15.93 5.56
CA GLU A 204 4.94 14.66 5.77
C GLU A 204 5.47 14.54 7.19
N VAL A 205 5.15 13.43 7.83
CA VAL A 205 5.70 13.03 9.12
C VAL A 205 6.74 11.94 8.86
N GLU A 206 7.98 12.21 9.24
CA GLU A 206 9.05 11.21 9.25
C GLU A 206 9.14 10.60 10.66
N LEU A 207 8.89 9.29 10.76
CA LEU A 207 8.95 8.60 12.03
C LEU A 207 10.40 8.40 12.45
N LYS A 208 10.77 8.98 13.58
CA LYS A 208 12.03 8.63 14.24
C LYS A 208 11.89 7.28 14.93
N VAL A 209 12.41 6.25 14.30
CA VAL A 209 12.30 4.88 14.78
C VAL A 209 13.29 4.63 15.92
N GLU A 210 12.79 4.33 17.11
CA GLU A 210 13.60 3.97 18.27
C GLU A 210 14.26 2.59 18.11
N ALA A 211 15.42 2.38 18.75
CA ALA A 211 16.26 1.20 18.54
C ALA A 211 15.53 -0.14 18.74
N GLU A 212 14.63 -0.24 19.71
CA GLU A 212 13.85 -1.47 19.96
C GLU A 212 12.83 -1.71 18.84
N ALA A 213 12.12 -0.67 18.41
CA ALA A 213 11.16 -0.76 17.29
C ALA A 213 11.88 -1.09 15.98
N MET A 214 13.08 -0.54 15.77
CA MET A 214 13.93 -0.87 14.63
C MET A 214 14.32 -2.34 14.62
N ARG A 215 14.78 -2.86 15.77
CA ARG A 215 15.15 -4.28 15.88
C ARG A 215 13.99 -5.20 15.50
N LYS A 216 12.79 -4.93 16.00
CA LYS A 216 11.58 -5.68 15.64
C LYS A 216 11.21 -5.52 14.16
N LYS A 217 11.30 -4.30 13.61
CA LYS A 217 11.05 -4.07 12.19
C LYS A 217 11.99 -4.89 11.30
N VAL A 218 13.28 -4.91 11.62
CA VAL A 218 14.25 -5.75 10.90
C VAL A 218 13.91 -7.25 11.04
N GLU A 219 13.47 -7.70 12.22
CA GLU A 219 12.98 -9.07 12.41
C GLU A 219 11.76 -9.37 11.52
N MET A 220 10.80 -8.44 11.42
CA MET A 220 9.64 -8.55 10.52
C MET A 220 10.08 -8.68 9.05
N PHE A 221 11.03 -7.88 8.57
CA PHE A 221 11.61 -8.02 7.24
C PHE A 221 12.14 -9.42 6.99
N HIS A 222 12.85 -10.00 7.97
CA HIS A 222 13.42 -11.35 7.86
C HIS A 222 12.40 -12.49 7.90
N THR A 223 11.13 -12.24 8.26
CA THR A 223 10.08 -13.25 8.13
C THR A 223 9.68 -13.51 6.68
N TYR A 224 9.78 -12.50 5.82
CA TYR A 224 9.40 -12.55 4.40
C TYR A 224 10.50 -13.17 3.53
N LYS A 225 10.82 -14.43 3.75
CA LYS A 225 11.88 -15.14 3.02
C LYS A 225 11.60 -15.23 1.52
N SER A 226 10.32 -15.35 1.15
CA SER A 226 9.89 -15.39 -0.24
C SER A 226 10.11 -14.05 -0.96
N GLN A 227 10.29 -12.95 -0.22
CA GLN A 227 10.43 -11.59 -0.71
C GLN A 227 11.80 -10.95 -0.45
N ASN A 228 12.79 -11.71 0.00
CA ASN A 228 14.11 -11.18 0.35
C ASN A 228 14.69 -10.26 -0.73
N LEU A 229 14.62 -10.67 -2.00
CA LEU A 229 15.18 -9.88 -3.12
C LEU A 229 14.43 -8.55 -3.34
N VAL A 230 13.14 -8.50 -3.02
CA VAL A 230 12.34 -7.28 -3.10
C VAL A 230 12.68 -6.38 -1.93
N LEU A 231 12.70 -6.94 -0.72
CA LEU A 231 12.93 -6.23 0.52
C LEU A 231 14.35 -5.65 0.64
N ASP A 232 15.35 -6.28 0.00
CA ASP A 232 16.72 -5.75 -0.06
C ASP A 232 16.79 -4.36 -0.74
N GLY A 233 15.77 -3.98 -1.50
CA GLY A 233 15.65 -2.66 -2.12
C GLY A 233 15.16 -1.55 -1.17
N PHE A 234 14.69 -1.88 0.04
CA PHE A 234 14.08 -0.95 0.98
C PHE A 234 14.91 -0.76 2.24
N ARG A 235 14.71 0.38 2.89
CA ARG A 235 15.45 0.79 4.09
C ARG A 235 14.54 0.70 5.31
N PRO A 236 14.80 -0.20 6.25
CA PRO A 236 13.96 -0.37 7.45
C PRO A 236 13.88 0.89 8.32
N GLU A 237 14.89 1.74 8.28
CA GLU A 237 14.99 2.97 9.08
C GLU A 237 14.07 4.09 8.60
N ILE A 238 13.48 3.98 7.40
CA ILE A 238 12.64 5.03 6.81
C ILE A 238 11.16 4.64 6.96
N GLU A 239 10.40 5.49 7.62
CA GLU A 239 8.93 5.52 7.57
C GLU A 239 8.49 6.96 7.47
N THR A 240 7.81 7.27 6.38
CA THR A 240 7.24 8.60 6.11
C THR A 240 5.78 8.43 5.74
N PHE A 241 4.91 9.22 6.30
CA PHE A 241 3.48 9.22 6.01
C PHE A 241 2.91 10.63 6.15
N ARG A 242 1.72 10.83 5.59
CA ARG A 242 1.00 12.11 5.66
C ARG A 242 -0.51 11.88 5.57
N PRO A 243 -1.34 12.88 5.90
CA PRO A 243 -2.75 12.86 5.51
C PRO A 243 -2.90 12.63 4.02
N MET A 244 -3.92 11.88 3.61
CA MET A 244 -4.17 11.52 2.22
C MET A 244 -4.26 12.76 1.33
N ALA A 245 -3.45 12.80 0.29
CA ALA A 245 -3.48 13.87 -0.71
C ALA A 245 -4.77 13.81 -1.56
N ASN A 246 -5.11 14.93 -2.16
CA ASN A 246 -6.27 15.00 -3.05
C ASN A 246 -5.88 14.57 -4.48
N TYR A 247 -6.06 13.30 -4.78
CA TYR A 247 -5.76 12.71 -6.08
C TYR A 247 -6.95 12.78 -7.05
N ASP A 248 -6.66 13.02 -8.33
CA ASP A 248 -7.59 12.78 -9.44
C ASP A 248 -7.40 11.34 -9.95
N PHE A 249 -8.14 10.40 -9.38
CA PHE A 249 -8.07 8.98 -9.77
C PHE A 249 -8.61 8.67 -11.18
N THR A 250 -9.21 9.65 -11.87
CA THR A 250 -9.63 9.47 -13.27
C THR A 250 -8.47 9.60 -14.25
N ARG A 251 -7.28 9.91 -13.74
CA ARG A 251 -6.04 10.06 -14.50
C ARG A 251 -4.95 9.23 -13.89
N ARG A 252 -4.02 8.78 -14.73
CA ARG A 252 -2.80 8.09 -14.25
C ARG A 252 -2.03 8.96 -13.24
N PRO A 253 -1.36 8.35 -12.25
CA PRO A 253 -0.70 9.12 -11.18
C PRO A 253 0.43 10.01 -11.68
N MET A 254 1.11 9.56 -12.74
CA MET A 254 2.26 10.26 -13.33
C MET A 254 2.13 10.34 -14.84
N PRO A 255 2.58 11.45 -15.48
CA PRO A 255 2.51 11.62 -16.94
C PRO A 255 3.56 10.81 -17.71
N TRP A 256 4.56 10.24 -17.05
CA TRP A 256 5.58 9.39 -17.65
C TRP A 256 5.29 7.90 -17.44
N LYS A 257 6.19 7.04 -17.93
CA LYS A 257 6.02 5.59 -17.81
C LYS A 257 6.08 5.12 -16.36
N LEU A 258 5.07 4.41 -15.94
CA LEU A 258 4.95 3.80 -14.62
C LEU A 258 5.81 2.52 -14.52
N ASN A 259 6.08 2.04 -13.31
CA ASN A 259 6.91 0.85 -13.10
C ASN A 259 6.40 -0.37 -13.86
N TYR A 260 5.12 -0.69 -13.72
CA TYR A 260 4.52 -1.87 -14.35
C TYR A 260 4.47 -1.76 -15.89
N GLU A 261 4.50 -0.56 -16.47
CA GLU A 261 4.63 -0.35 -17.91
C GLU A 261 6.09 -0.57 -18.37
N LEU A 262 7.08 -0.22 -17.54
CA LEU A 262 8.49 -0.51 -17.81
C LEU A 262 8.80 -1.98 -17.68
N TRP A 263 8.16 -2.68 -16.74
CA TRP A 263 8.25 -4.13 -16.57
C TRP A 263 7.45 -4.90 -17.62
N GLN A 264 6.77 -4.21 -18.53
CA GLN A 264 5.97 -4.77 -19.60
C GLN A 264 4.86 -5.70 -19.11
N TRP A 265 4.26 -5.38 -17.96
CA TRP A 265 3.09 -6.09 -17.47
C TRP A 265 1.88 -5.82 -18.36
N LYS A 266 0.84 -6.66 -18.27
CA LYS A 266 -0.34 -6.65 -19.15
C LYS A 266 -1.37 -5.58 -18.78
N MET A 267 -0.92 -4.42 -18.24
CA MET A 267 -1.78 -3.27 -17.96
C MET A 267 -0.98 -1.98 -18.14
N SER A 268 -1.71 -0.88 -18.34
CA SER A 268 -1.18 0.48 -18.39
C SER A 268 -1.77 1.34 -17.29
N GLY A 269 -1.13 2.48 -17.00
CA GLY A 269 -1.67 3.45 -16.05
C GLY A 269 -3.01 4.02 -16.46
N ASP A 270 -3.25 4.14 -17.77
CA ASP A 270 -4.53 4.61 -18.31
C ASP A 270 -5.64 3.57 -18.11
N GLU A 271 -5.36 2.27 -18.27
CA GLU A 271 -6.33 1.21 -17.98
C GLU A 271 -6.70 1.16 -16.49
N VAL A 272 -5.73 1.31 -15.59
CA VAL A 272 -5.98 1.37 -14.14
C VAL A 272 -6.82 2.59 -13.78
N ALA A 273 -6.46 3.78 -14.28
CA ALA A 273 -7.22 5.00 -14.05
C ALA A 273 -8.64 4.93 -14.64
N GLN A 274 -8.81 4.30 -15.80
CA GLN A 274 -10.14 4.08 -16.39
C GLN A 274 -11.01 3.20 -15.50
N ALA A 275 -10.45 2.13 -14.91
CA ALA A 275 -11.19 1.29 -13.98
C ALA A 275 -11.67 2.07 -12.75
N PHE A 276 -10.87 2.99 -12.24
CA PHE A 276 -11.27 3.88 -11.14
C PHE A 276 -12.38 4.85 -11.57
N ALA A 277 -12.26 5.45 -12.76
CA ALA A 277 -13.29 6.33 -13.32
C ALA A 277 -14.63 5.62 -13.50
N ASP A 278 -14.61 4.39 -14.05
CA ASP A 278 -15.79 3.56 -14.26
C ASP A 278 -16.47 3.22 -12.91
N TYR A 279 -15.68 2.89 -11.89
CA TYR A 279 -16.20 2.64 -10.55
C TYR A 279 -16.87 3.89 -9.95
N LEU A 280 -16.22 5.05 -10.01
CA LEU A 280 -16.78 6.31 -9.50
C LEU A 280 -18.10 6.65 -10.20
N HIS A 281 -18.16 6.54 -11.53
CA HIS A 281 -19.36 6.80 -12.31
C HIS A 281 -20.51 5.85 -11.92
N SER A 282 -20.22 4.55 -11.75
CA SER A 282 -21.23 3.57 -11.34
C SER A 282 -21.83 3.84 -9.97
N THR A 283 -21.03 4.36 -9.04
CA THR A 283 -21.48 4.70 -7.68
C THR A 283 -22.27 6.00 -7.61
N GLU A 284 -21.98 6.98 -8.47
CA GLU A 284 -22.78 8.21 -8.62
C GLU A 284 -24.19 7.91 -9.14
N LEU A 285 -24.32 7.12 -10.19
CA LEU A 285 -25.61 6.70 -10.75
C LEU A 285 -26.48 5.95 -9.75
N SER A 286 -25.87 5.03 -8.99
CA SER A 286 -26.59 4.28 -7.93
C SER A 286 -27.04 5.19 -6.80
N GLY A 287 -26.31 6.24 -6.48
CA GLY A 287 -26.68 7.24 -5.47
C GLY A 287 -27.82 8.18 -5.91
N GLU A 288 -27.94 8.45 -7.19
CA GLU A 288 -29.04 9.24 -7.76
C GLU A 288 -30.35 8.45 -7.81
N GLU A 289 -30.30 7.16 -8.21
CA GLU A 289 -31.47 6.27 -8.24
C GLU A 289 -32.08 6.03 -6.84
N GLN A 290 -31.26 6.02 -5.79
CA GLN A 290 -31.74 5.87 -4.39
C GLN A 290 -32.38 7.14 -3.82
N ARG A 291 -32.20 8.30 -4.45
CA ARG A 291 -32.76 9.59 -4.02
C ARG A 291 -34.01 10.00 -4.83
N ALA A 292 -34.30 9.32 -5.92
CA ALA A 292 -35.47 9.53 -6.77
C ALA A 292 -36.66 8.65 -6.34
#